data_c56e713988717bcac78687070a98dc8e
#
_entry.id   c56e713988717bcac78687070a98dc8e
#
_cell.length_a   1.000
_cell.length_b   1.000
_cell.length_c   1.000
_cell.angle_alpha   90.00
_cell.angle_beta   90.00
_cell.angle_gamma   90.00
#
_symmetry.space_group_name_H-M   'P 1'
#
loop_
_entity.id
_entity.type
_entity.pdbx_description
1 polymer ?
#
loop_
_entity_poly.entity_id
_entity_poly.type
_entity_poly.pdbx_seq_one_letter_code
_entity_poly.pdbx_strand_id
1 'polypeptide(L)'
;KDLASSKPELQARMKAAALSNRRASLPSKTVFDSALVPAVDVKGTVSPGLRWALYEGDFPWVPDFRQWKKPASAHGVTPSPSVKMNGSDKRGVELTGYVKIPEDGAYTFYLTTDENKGSKAFVRLHGMELIDADKTYEPGAEVSSDLGDRKNPVYLKAGLHPIRIGYVGNSGTASKLVLKWEGPGLSKKEIPASAFSHGKESR
;
A
#
# COMPACT_ATOMS: atom_id res chain seq x y z
N LYS A 1 -26.82 -20.61 -15.81
CA LYS A 1 -28.02 -19.98 -16.41
C LYS A 1 -27.97 -18.49 -16.07
N ASP A 2 -27.83 -17.62 -17.07
CA ASP A 2 -27.83 -16.18 -16.87
C ASP A 2 -29.22 -15.73 -16.39
N LEU A 3 -29.27 -15.11 -15.21
CA LEU A 3 -30.51 -14.61 -14.59
C LEU A 3 -30.75 -13.12 -14.87
N ALA A 4 -29.85 -12.45 -15.58
CA ALA A 4 -29.92 -11.01 -15.81
C ALA A 4 -31.20 -10.59 -16.52
N SER A 5 -31.60 -11.35 -17.54
CA SER A 5 -32.83 -11.07 -18.29
C SER A 5 -34.11 -11.40 -17.55
N SER A 6 -34.07 -12.34 -16.58
CA SER A 6 -35.25 -12.80 -15.83
C SER A 6 -35.50 -12.04 -14.52
N LYS A 7 -34.55 -11.25 -14.05
CA LYS A 7 -34.63 -10.50 -12.78
C LYS A 7 -34.03 -9.09 -12.90
N PRO A 8 -34.64 -8.20 -13.68
CA PRO A 8 -34.10 -6.87 -13.96
C PRO A 8 -33.95 -5.99 -12.71
N GLU A 9 -34.83 -6.10 -11.72
CA GLU A 9 -34.72 -5.36 -10.46
C GLU A 9 -33.50 -5.80 -9.63
N LEU A 10 -33.23 -7.11 -9.59
CA LEU A 10 -32.03 -7.62 -8.90
C LEU A 10 -30.77 -7.17 -9.61
N GLN A 11 -30.75 -7.18 -10.92
CA GLN A 11 -29.64 -6.66 -11.73
C GLN A 11 -29.41 -5.17 -11.45
N ALA A 12 -30.47 -4.36 -11.40
CA ALA A 12 -30.37 -2.94 -11.08
C ALA A 12 -29.82 -2.70 -9.67
N ARG A 13 -30.28 -3.46 -8.67
CA ARG A 13 -29.77 -3.39 -7.29
C ARG A 13 -28.30 -3.80 -7.20
N MET A 14 -27.91 -4.89 -7.85
CA MET A 14 -26.52 -5.33 -7.88
C MET A 14 -25.60 -4.32 -8.59
N LYS A 15 -26.08 -3.74 -9.70
CA LYS A 15 -25.38 -2.68 -10.41
C LYS A 15 -25.24 -1.41 -9.57
N ALA A 16 -26.27 -1.01 -8.86
CA ALA A 16 -26.23 0.13 -7.93
C ALA A 16 -25.27 -0.15 -6.76
N ALA A 17 -25.31 -1.35 -6.16
CA ALA A 17 -24.39 -1.76 -5.11
C ALA A 17 -22.94 -1.82 -5.60
N ALA A 18 -22.71 -2.36 -6.79
CA ALA A 18 -21.38 -2.38 -7.41
C ALA A 18 -20.87 -0.96 -7.70
N LEU A 19 -21.72 -0.03 -8.10
CA LEU A 19 -21.38 1.36 -8.33
C LEU A 19 -21.11 2.12 -7.02
N SER A 20 -21.89 1.86 -5.96
CA SER A 20 -21.68 2.46 -4.64
C SER A 20 -20.45 1.93 -3.93
N ASN A 21 -20.11 0.65 -4.16
CA ASN A 21 -18.89 0.01 -3.69
C ASN A 21 -17.70 0.17 -4.67
N ARG A 22 -17.90 0.87 -5.78
CA ARG A 22 -16.75 1.32 -6.55
C ARG A 22 -15.92 2.15 -5.58
N ARG A 23 -14.86 1.56 -5.07
CA ARG A 23 -13.73 2.30 -4.51
C ARG A 23 -13.52 3.46 -5.46
N ALA A 24 -13.46 4.68 -4.92
CA ALA A 24 -13.35 5.89 -5.73
C ALA A 24 -12.47 5.56 -6.93
N SER A 25 -13.08 5.55 -8.11
CA SER A 25 -12.37 5.15 -9.31
C SER A 25 -11.12 5.99 -9.31
N LEU A 26 -9.97 5.35 -9.47
CA LEU A 26 -8.74 6.08 -9.77
C LEU A 26 -9.14 7.21 -10.70
N PRO A 27 -8.80 8.46 -10.37
CA PRO A 27 -9.15 9.58 -11.23
C PRO A 27 -8.80 9.18 -12.65
N SER A 28 -9.70 9.48 -13.58
CA SER A 28 -9.60 9.01 -14.95
C SER A 28 -8.16 9.12 -15.44
N LYS A 29 -7.68 8.14 -16.21
CA LYS A 29 -6.35 8.02 -16.80
C LYS A 29 -5.58 9.31 -17.05
N THR A 30 -6.28 10.37 -17.36
CA THR A 30 -5.75 11.69 -17.69
C THR A 30 -4.97 12.37 -16.55
N VAL A 31 -5.20 12.05 -15.30
CA VAL A 31 -4.46 12.67 -14.18
C VAL A 31 -3.08 12.02 -13.99
N PHE A 32 -2.90 10.78 -14.43
CA PHE A 32 -1.62 10.08 -14.34
C PHE A 32 -0.85 10.01 -15.66
N ASP A 33 -1.52 10.24 -16.80
CA ASP A 33 -0.91 10.08 -18.12
C ASP A 33 -0.04 11.29 -18.55
N SER A 34 -0.09 12.43 -17.84
CA SER A 34 0.69 13.61 -18.23
C SER A 34 1.06 14.56 -17.09
N ALA A 35 0.42 14.50 -15.94
CA ALA A 35 0.71 15.40 -14.82
C ALA A 35 1.43 14.66 -13.69
N LEU A 36 2.58 15.18 -13.28
CA LEU A 36 3.29 14.68 -12.09
C LEU A 36 2.43 14.88 -10.85
N VAL A 37 2.23 13.82 -10.06
CA VAL A 37 1.57 13.90 -8.75
C VAL A 37 2.43 14.81 -7.86
N PRO A 38 1.88 15.89 -7.31
CA PRO A 38 2.66 16.83 -6.52
C PRO A 38 3.10 16.22 -5.20
N ALA A 39 4.31 16.56 -4.78
CA ALA A 39 4.77 16.31 -3.42
C ALA A 39 3.90 17.08 -2.41
N VAL A 40 3.81 16.59 -1.18
CA VAL A 40 3.10 17.30 -0.12
C VAL A 40 4.03 18.26 0.59
N ASP A 41 3.51 19.43 0.92
CA ASP A 41 4.16 20.35 1.85
C ASP A 41 3.79 19.96 3.30
N VAL A 42 4.75 19.36 4.00
CA VAL A 42 4.54 18.90 5.37
C VAL A 42 4.79 20.06 6.34
N LYS A 43 3.72 20.55 6.94
CA LYS A 43 3.83 21.57 7.99
C LYS A 43 4.54 21.00 9.22
N GLY A 44 5.75 21.45 9.48
CA GLY A 44 6.56 21.04 10.62
C GLY A 44 7.72 20.12 10.25
N THR A 45 8.39 19.58 11.28
CA THR A 45 9.55 18.70 11.11
C THR A 45 9.13 17.25 10.90
N VAL A 46 9.78 16.59 9.96
CA VAL A 46 9.69 15.13 9.79
C VAL A 46 10.87 14.47 10.50
N SER A 47 10.65 13.26 11.01
CA SER A 47 11.66 12.39 11.61
C SER A 47 11.91 11.18 10.72
N PRO A 48 13.10 10.57 10.73
CA PRO A 48 13.40 9.40 9.92
C PRO A 48 12.51 8.20 10.24
N GLY A 49 12.23 7.38 9.23
CA GLY A 49 11.52 6.12 9.35
C GLY A 49 10.00 6.22 9.16
N LEU A 50 9.33 5.07 9.22
CA LEU A 50 7.89 4.92 9.14
C LEU A 50 7.30 4.61 10.51
N ARG A 51 6.15 5.18 10.84
CA ARG A 51 5.36 4.74 11.99
C ARG A 51 4.71 3.39 11.66
N TRP A 52 4.66 2.51 12.63
CA TRP A 52 3.91 1.27 12.51
C TRP A 52 2.94 1.09 13.67
N ALA A 53 1.85 0.41 13.38
CA ALA A 53 0.86 -0.03 14.34
C ALA A 53 0.56 -1.51 14.10
N LEU A 54 0.53 -2.31 15.18
CA LEU A 54 0.27 -3.74 15.18
C LEU A 54 -1.15 -4.00 15.64
N TYR A 55 -1.86 -4.84 14.93
CA TYR A 55 -3.23 -5.24 15.22
C TYR A 55 -3.33 -6.76 15.35
N GLU A 56 -4.08 -7.21 16.34
CA GLU A 56 -4.36 -8.62 16.56
C GLU A 56 -5.73 -8.98 15.98
N GLY A 57 -5.78 -10.08 15.26
CA GLY A 57 -7.02 -10.59 14.66
C GLY A 57 -6.79 -11.59 13.55
N ASP A 58 -7.86 -12.23 13.13
CA ASP A 58 -7.87 -13.08 11.95
C ASP A 58 -8.16 -12.22 10.72
N PHE A 59 -7.19 -12.11 9.86
CA PHE A 59 -7.25 -11.25 8.69
C PHE A 59 -7.21 -12.10 7.41
N PRO A 60 -8.36 -12.43 6.81
CA PRO A 60 -8.39 -13.15 5.54
C PRO A 60 -7.90 -12.30 4.36
N TRP A 61 -7.87 -10.98 4.54
CA TRP A 61 -7.29 -9.95 3.64
C TRP A 61 -6.72 -8.81 4.47
N VAL A 62 -5.99 -7.88 3.84
CA VAL A 62 -5.48 -6.69 4.52
C VAL A 62 -6.62 -5.68 4.70
N PRO A 63 -7.10 -5.44 5.93
CA PRO A 63 -8.21 -4.51 6.18
C PRO A 63 -7.76 -3.05 6.03
N ASP A 64 -8.71 -2.15 5.98
CA ASP A 64 -8.44 -0.74 6.29
C ASP A 64 -8.35 -0.59 7.82
N PHE A 65 -7.15 -0.63 8.36
CA PHE A 65 -6.91 -0.56 9.81
C PHE A 65 -7.43 0.73 10.46
N ARG A 66 -7.66 1.80 9.70
CA ARG A 66 -8.31 3.02 10.21
C ARG A 66 -9.76 2.78 10.65
N GLN A 67 -10.40 1.77 10.05
CA GLN A 67 -11.77 1.36 10.38
C GLN A 67 -11.81 0.16 11.33
N TRP A 68 -10.64 -0.33 11.76
CA TRP A 68 -10.57 -1.47 12.67
C TRP A 68 -11.03 -1.07 14.05
N LYS A 69 -11.99 -1.82 14.61
CA LYS A 69 -12.65 -1.46 15.87
C LYS A 69 -11.77 -1.63 17.10
N LYS A 70 -10.77 -2.52 17.02
CA LYS A 70 -9.84 -2.74 18.12
C LYS A 70 -8.66 -1.79 18.00
N PRO A 71 -8.17 -1.23 19.12
CA PRO A 71 -6.96 -0.42 19.10
C PRO A 71 -5.75 -1.27 18.70
N ALA A 72 -4.70 -0.61 18.23
CA ALA A 72 -3.42 -1.27 18.00
C ALA A 72 -2.87 -1.82 19.33
N SER A 73 -2.37 -3.06 19.29
CA SER A 73 -1.75 -3.72 20.46
C SER A 73 -0.33 -3.23 20.71
N ALA A 74 0.34 -2.71 19.69
CA ALA A 74 1.66 -2.09 19.79
C ALA A 74 1.86 -1.09 18.65
N HIS A 75 2.77 -0.15 18.85
CA HIS A 75 3.16 0.83 17.84
C HIS A 75 4.61 1.25 18.02
N GLY A 76 5.18 1.86 17.02
CA GLY A 76 6.56 2.36 17.06
C GLY A 76 7.00 2.97 15.74
N VAL A 77 8.31 3.06 15.56
CA VAL A 77 8.95 3.56 14.34
C VAL A 77 9.95 2.51 13.85
N THR A 78 10.01 2.34 12.53
CA THR A 78 10.96 1.47 11.86
C THR A 78 11.66 2.22 10.72
N PRO A 79 12.96 1.97 10.47
CA PRO A 79 13.67 2.66 9.39
C PRO A 79 13.24 2.17 7.99
N SER A 80 12.65 0.99 7.88
CA SER A 80 12.23 0.38 6.61
C SER A 80 10.88 -0.33 6.78
N PRO A 81 10.21 -0.75 5.70
CA PRO A 81 8.92 -1.44 5.78
C PRO A 81 8.94 -2.83 6.45
N SER A 82 9.91 -3.12 7.28
CA SER A 82 10.06 -4.39 8.00
C SER A 82 9.76 -4.20 9.48
N VAL A 83 8.84 -4.98 10.01
CA VAL A 83 8.44 -4.95 11.43
C VAL A 83 8.59 -6.34 12.01
N LYS A 84 9.28 -6.45 13.15
CA LYS A 84 9.34 -7.70 13.91
C LYS A 84 7.97 -7.93 14.57
N MET A 85 7.31 -8.99 14.18
CA MET A 85 6.08 -9.44 14.81
C MET A 85 6.41 -10.62 15.74
N ASN A 86 6.48 -10.35 17.04
CA ASN A 86 6.72 -11.40 18.04
C ASN A 86 5.38 -11.96 18.53
N GLY A 87 5.20 -13.26 18.52
CA GLY A 87 4.02 -13.97 19.11
C GLY A 87 3.10 -14.64 18.11
N SER A 88 1.84 -14.85 18.48
CA SER A 88 0.86 -15.69 17.76
C SER A 88 0.55 -15.25 16.32
N ASP A 89 0.07 -16.20 15.56
CA ASP A 89 0.08 -16.28 14.10
C ASP A 89 -0.86 -15.35 13.32
N LYS A 90 -1.66 -14.52 14.00
CA LYS A 90 -2.73 -13.76 13.34
C LYS A 90 -2.58 -12.25 13.62
N ARG A 91 -1.79 -11.59 12.82
CA ARG A 91 -1.48 -10.17 13.02
C ARG A 91 -1.50 -9.38 11.73
N GLY A 92 -1.91 -8.14 11.87
CA GLY A 92 -1.81 -7.14 10.83
C GLY A 92 -0.93 -5.97 11.26
N VAL A 93 -0.21 -5.40 10.32
CA VAL A 93 0.62 -4.21 10.52
C VAL A 93 0.21 -3.16 9.52
N GLU A 94 0.08 -1.93 9.99
CA GLU A 94 0.00 -0.76 9.15
C GLU A 94 1.25 0.09 9.36
N LEU A 95 1.91 0.46 8.25
CA LEU A 95 3.01 1.42 8.27
C LEU A 95 2.56 2.70 7.56
N THR A 96 2.89 3.83 8.14
CA THR A 96 2.50 5.15 7.62
C THR A 96 3.67 6.12 7.71
N GLY A 97 3.72 7.04 6.75
CA GLY A 97 4.74 8.07 6.68
C GLY A 97 4.84 8.69 5.30
N TYR A 98 6.05 9.03 4.93
CA TYR A 98 6.37 9.62 3.64
C TYR A 98 7.52 8.87 3.00
N VAL A 99 7.51 8.78 1.67
CA VAL A 99 8.66 8.40 0.86
C VAL A 99 9.15 9.64 0.11
N LYS A 100 10.45 9.90 0.16
CA LYS A 100 11.10 11.02 -0.54
C LYS A 100 11.47 10.59 -1.94
N ILE A 101 10.85 11.22 -2.92
CA ILE A 101 11.17 11.07 -4.36
C ILE A 101 12.31 12.03 -4.68
N PRO A 102 13.44 11.53 -5.25
CA PRO A 102 14.63 12.35 -5.44
C PRO A 102 14.51 13.38 -6.56
N GLU A 103 13.82 13.05 -7.66
CA GLU A 103 13.65 13.93 -8.82
C GLU A 103 12.32 13.70 -9.51
N ASP A 104 11.87 14.68 -10.31
CA ASP A 104 10.63 14.59 -11.09
C ASP A 104 10.71 13.47 -12.12
N GLY A 105 9.66 12.64 -12.22
CA GLY A 105 9.59 11.65 -13.29
C GLY A 105 8.72 10.45 -13.04
N ALA A 106 8.91 9.43 -13.87
CA ALA A 106 8.16 8.18 -13.85
C ALA A 106 8.84 7.16 -12.93
N TYR A 107 8.09 6.61 -11.98
CA TYR A 107 8.56 5.61 -11.03
C TYR A 107 7.72 4.35 -11.09
N THR A 108 8.39 3.20 -11.04
CA THR A 108 7.77 1.91 -10.81
C THR A 108 8.17 1.39 -9.42
N PHE A 109 7.20 0.95 -8.65
CA PHE A 109 7.42 0.36 -7.34
C PHE A 109 7.23 -1.15 -7.38
N TYR A 110 7.96 -1.86 -6.55
CA TYR A 110 7.92 -3.31 -6.46
C TYR A 110 7.85 -3.73 -5.00
N LEU A 111 6.95 -4.63 -4.68
CA LEU A 111 6.76 -5.18 -3.35
C LEU A 111 7.02 -6.68 -3.39
N THR A 112 7.86 -7.16 -2.49
CA THR A 112 8.03 -8.58 -2.20
C THR A 112 7.62 -8.81 -0.75
N THR A 113 6.72 -9.75 -0.52
CA THR A 113 6.37 -10.25 0.82
C THR A 113 7.22 -11.47 1.18
N ASP A 114 7.12 -11.95 2.41
CA ASP A 114 7.73 -13.22 2.79
C ASP A 114 7.09 -14.41 2.04
N GLU A 115 7.78 -15.55 2.03
CA GLU A 115 7.35 -16.78 1.35
C GLU A 115 6.24 -17.52 2.12
N ASN A 116 5.73 -16.97 3.22
CA ASN A 116 4.73 -17.62 4.03
C ASN A 116 3.37 -17.61 3.33
N LYS A 117 2.77 -18.77 3.22
CA LYS A 117 1.41 -18.90 2.69
C LYS A 117 0.44 -18.07 3.52
N GLY A 118 -0.27 -17.18 2.86
CA GLY A 118 -1.25 -16.30 3.49
C GLY A 118 -0.74 -14.90 3.86
N SER A 119 0.54 -14.59 3.62
CA SER A 119 1.02 -13.22 3.70
C SER A 119 0.46 -12.37 2.58
N LYS A 120 -0.13 -11.23 2.95
CA LYS A 120 -0.78 -10.32 2.03
C LYS A 120 -0.41 -8.89 2.35
N ALA A 121 -0.30 -8.05 1.35
CA ALA A 121 0.07 -6.67 1.54
C ALA A 121 -0.55 -5.73 0.51
N PHE A 122 -0.62 -4.46 0.83
CA PHE A 122 -0.85 -3.39 -0.14
C PHE A 122 0.13 -2.24 0.08
N VAL A 123 0.38 -1.48 -0.97
CA VAL A 123 1.05 -0.17 -0.90
C VAL A 123 0.13 0.88 -1.48
N ARG A 124 -0.08 1.96 -0.72
CA ARG A 124 -0.83 3.13 -1.17
C ARG A 124 0.05 4.38 -1.13
N LEU A 125 -0.09 5.21 -2.16
CA LEU A 125 0.56 6.51 -2.26
C LEU A 125 -0.53 7.57 -2.43
N HIS A 126 -0.50 8.64 -1.64
CA HIS A 126 -1.58 9.65 -1.60
C HIS A 126 -3.00 9.06 -1.40
N GLY A 127 -3.11 7.92 -0.70
CA GLY A 127 -4.38 7.21 -0.53
C GLY A 127 -4.81 6.36 -1.72
N MET A 128 -4.10 6.42 -2.84
CA MET A 128 -4.33 5.59 -4.01
C MET A 128 -3.62 4.25 -3.88
N GLU A 129 -4.27 3.19 -4.31
CA GLU A 129 -3.69 1.85 -4.35
C GLU A 129 -2.64 1.78 -5.45
N LEU A 130 -1.39 1.63 -5.03
CA LEU A 130 -0.23 1.53 -5.92
C LEU A 130 0.08 0.08 -6.24
N ILE A 131 0.08 -0.77 -5.21
CA ILE A 131 0.28 -2.22 -5.31
C ILE A 131 -0.76 -2.92 -4.46
N ASP A 132 -1.45 -3.88 -5.04
CA ASP A 132 -2.36 -4.80 -4.35
C ASP A 132 -1.79 -6.23 -4.44
N ALA A 133 -1.00 -6.61 -3.45
CA ALA A 133 -0.46 -7.96 -3.29
C ALA A 133 -1.39 -8.87 -2.44
N ASP A 134 -2.60 -8.40 -2.12
CA ASP A 134 -3.63 -9.20 -1.44
C ASP A 134 -4.22 -10.27 -2.38
N LYS A 135 -4.11 -10.06 -3.67
CA LYS A 135 -4.60 -10.96 -4.74
C LYS A 135 -3.53 -11.93 -5.25
N THR A 136 -2.29 -11.84 -4.79
CA THR A 136 -1.25 -12.77 -5.22
C THR A 136 -1.42 -14.10 -4.53
N TYR A 137 -1.50 -15.15 -5.33
CA TYR A 137 -1.58 -16.54 -4.85
C TYR A 137 -0.20 -17.19 -4.72
N GLU A 138 0.85 -16.49 -5.10
CA GLU A 138 2.23 -16.95 -5.05
C GLU A 138 2.98 -16.20 -3.94
N PRO A 139 3.14 -16.80 -2.76
CA PRO A 139 3.91 -16.20 -1.66
C PRO A 139 5.35 -15.92 -2.10
N GLY A 140 5.88 -14.77 -1.70
CA GLY A 140 7.23 -14.35 -2.07
C GLY A 140 7.39 -13.80 -3.48
N ALA A 141 6.35 -13.86 -4.32
CA ALA A 141 6.37 -13.23 -5.64
C ALA A 141 6.51 -11.71 -5.51
N GLU A 142 7.31 -11.15 -6.40
CA GLU A 142 7.42 -9.68 -6.51
C GLU A 142 6.23 -9.14 -7.31
N VAL A 143 5.51 -8.20 -6.72
CA VAL A 143 4.38 -7.50 -7.35
C VAL A 143 4.80 -6.07 -7.66
N SER A 144 4.58 -5.63 -8.90
CA SER A 144 4.89 -4.26 -9.31
C SER A 144 3.65 -3.36 -9.31
N SER A 145 3.88 -2.06 -9.24
CA SER A 145 2.87 -1.03 -9.49
C SER A 145 2.45 -0.97 -10.97
N ASP A 146 3.19 -1.67 -11.80
CA ASP A 146 2.91 -1.84 -13.21
C ASP A 146 1.89 -2.98 -13.38
N LEU A 147 0.64 -2.64 -13.65
CA LEU A 147 -0.47 -3.59 -13.74
C LEU A 147 -0.46 -4.33 -15.09
N GLY A 148 0.37 -5.38 -15.19
CA GLY A 148 0.41 -6.28 -16.34
C GLY A 148 1.04 -5.65 -17.58
N ASP A 149 0.56 -6.01 -18.78
CA ASP A 149 1.11 -5.58 -20.09
C ASP A 149 1.09 -4.05 -20.35
N ARG A 150 0.57 -3.29 -19.42
CA ARG A 150 0.57 -1.84 -19.45
C ARG A 150 1.61 -1.32 -18.47
N LYS A 151 2.78 -1.01 -18.96
CA LYS A 151 3.78 -0.22 -18.22
C LYS A 151 3.17 1.12 -17.87
N ASN A 152 2.60 1.25 -16.71
CA ASN A 152 2.03 2.49 -16.18
C ASN A 152 2.82 2.92 -14.94
N PRO A 153 3.99 3.53 -15.13
CA PRO A 153 4.72 4.11 -14.02
C PRO A 153 3.89 5.22 -13.37
N VAL A 154 4.11 5.46 -12.10
CA VAL A 154 3.53 6.59 -11.40
C VAL A 154 4.39 7.81 -11.66
N TYR A 155 3.80 8.89 -12.16
CA TYR A 155 4.53 10.13 -12.42
C TYR A 155 4.52 11.01 -11.17
N LEU A 156 5.68 11.24 -10.57
CA LEU A 156 5.83 11.92 -9.27
C LEU A 156 6.73 13.14 -9.41
N LYS A 157 6.39 14.21 -8.68
CA LYS A 157 7.31 15.32 -8.43
C LYS A 157 8.34 14.94 -7.36
N ALA A 158 9.51 15.54 -7.42
CA ALA A 158 10.49 15.46 -6.35
C ALA A 158 9.89 15.97 -5.02
N GLY A 159 10.21 15.31 -3.91
CA GLY A 159 9.73 15.69 -2.58
C GLY A 159 9.09 14.56 -1.81
N LEU A 160 8.31 14.89 -0.79
CA LEU A 160 7.67 13.93 0.11
C LEU A 160 6.29 13.50 -0.41
N HIS A 161 6.08 12.19 -0.46
CA HIS A 161 4.81 11.61 -0.85
C HIS A 161 4.26 10.72 0.29
N PRO A 162 3.02 10.94 0.74
CA PRO A 162 2.43 10.12 1.79
C PRO A 162 2.34 8.66 1.32
N ILE A 163 2.91 7.76 2.12
CA ILE A 163 2.90 6.33 1.86
C ILE A 163 2.22 5.59 3.01
N ARG A 164 1.47 4.57 2.65
CA ARG A 164 0.81 3.67 3.58
C ARG A 164 0.96 2.23 3.09
N ILE A 165 1.43 1.36 3.97
CA ILE A 165 1.64 -0.04 3.69
C ILE A 165 0.84 -0.85 4.70
N GLY A 166 -0.05 -1.71 4.22
CA GLY A 166 -0.75 -2.68 5.05
C GLY A 166 -0.18 -4.07 4.79
N TYR A 167 -0.02 -4.84 5.85
CA TYR A 167 0.47 -6.22 5.78
C TYR A 167 -0.29 -7.09 6.77
N VAL A 168 -0.63 -8.31 6.36
CA VAL A 168 -1.10 -9.37 7.24
C VAL A 168 -0.28 -10.61 6.98
N GLY A 169 0.07 -11.31 8.04
CA GLY A 169 0.87 -12.53 7.97
C GLY A 169 0.45 -13.53 9.03
N ASN A 170 0.65 -14.80 8.73
CA ASN A 170 0.22 -15.93 9.55
C ASN A 170 1.38 -16.63 10.26
N SER A 171 2.54 -16.04 10.34
CA SER A 171 3.68 -16.68 11.00
C SER A 171 4.34 -15.75 12.00
N GLY A 172 4.75 -16.30 13.14
CA GLY A 172 5.45 -15.61 14.21
C GLY A 172 6.84 -15.06 13.85
N THR A 173 7.14 -14.96 12.55
CA THR A 173 8.37 -14.37 12.01
C THR A 173 8.16 -12.90 11.67
N ALA A 174 9.25 -12.15 11.67
CA ALA A 174 9.24 -10.76 11.22
C ALA A 174 8.62 -10.63 9.83
N SER A 175 7.72 -9.66 9.64
CA SER A 175 7.25 -9.31 8.30
C SER A 175 8.43 -8.90 7.44
N LYS A 176 8.77 -9.69 6.45
CA LYS A 176 9.82 -9.36 5.50
C LYS A 176 9.18 -8.68 4.29
N LEU A 177 8.90 -7.39 4.42
CA LEU A 177 8.46 -6.57 3.31
C LEU A 177 9.68 -5.90 2.68
N VAL A 178 9.92 -6.17 1.42
CA VAL A 178 10.95 -5.49 0.64
C VAL A 178 10.27 -4.61 -0.39
N LEU A 179 10.42 -3.31 -0.23
CA LEU A 179 9.91 -2.32 -1.17
C LEU A 179 11.07 -1.79 -2.00
N LYS A 180 10.96 -1.96 -3.32
CA LYS A 180 11.94 -1.46 -4.28
C LYS A 180 11.30 -0.42 -5.20
N TRP A 181 12.12 0.34 -5.85
CA TRP A 181 11.74 1.29 -6.88
C TRP A 181 12.73 1.31 -8.04
N GLU A 182 12.29 1.82 -9.16
CA GLU A 182 13.11 2.32 -10.27
C GLU A 182 12.51 3.64 -10.76
N GLY A 183 13.32 4.47 -11.38
CA GLY A 183 12.89 5.78 -11.85
C GLY A 183 14.00 6.50 -12.60
N PRO A 184 13.87 7.81 -12.87
CA PRO A 184 14.88 8.58 -13.56
C PRO A 184 16.24 8.43 -12.88
N GLY A 185 17.26 8.05 -13.66
CA GLY A 185 18.63 7.83 -13.11
C GLY A 185 18.77 6.72 -12.07
N LEU A 186 17.68 5.99 -11.74
CA LEU A 186 17.67 4.94 -10.75
C LEU A 186 17.37 3.59 -11.40
N SER A 187 18.34 2.67 -11.36
CA SER A 187 18.07 1.26 -11.61
C SER A 187 17.25 0.65 -10.47
N LYS A 188 16.50 -0.40 -10.77
CA LYS A 188 15.71 -1.14 -9.78
C LYS A 188 16.53 -1.52 -8.55
N LYS A 189 16.16 -1.00 -7.38
CA LYS A 189 16.84 -1.25 -6.10
C LYS A 189 15.86 -1.07 -4.93
N GLU A 190 16.23 -1.58 -3.78
CA GLU A 190 15.52 -1.35 -2.53
C GLU A 190 15.48 0.15 -2.20
N ILE A 191 14.34 0.62 -1.71
CA ILE A 191 14.19 1.99 -1.23
C ILE A 191 15.02 2.14 0.05
N PRO A 192 16.02 3.03 0.07
CA PRO A 192 16.88 3.17 1.24
C PRO A 192 16.11 3.74 2.43
N ALA A 193 16.51 3.35 3.63
CA ALA A 193 15.90 3.82 4.87
C ALA A 193 15.86 5.36 4.98
N SER A 194 16.86 6.05 4.42
CA SER A 194 16.92 7.51 4.37
C SER A 194 15.84 8.18 3.51
N ALA A 195 15.15 7.41 2.66
CA ALA A 195 14.03 7.91 1.89
C ALA A 195 12.71 7.92 2.68
N PHE A 196 12.65 7.24 3.84
CA PHE A 196 11.46 7.19 4.66
C PHE A 196 11.49 8.20 5.80
N SER A 197 10.35 8.84 6.01
CA SER A 197 10.16 9.76 7.14
C SER A 197 8.70 9.74 7.63
N HIS A 198 8.47 10.30 8.81
CA HIS A 198 7.13 10.48 9.37
C HIS A 198 7.00 11.85 10.02
N GLY A 199 5.79 12.41 10.00
CA GLY A 199 5.49 13.65 10.71
C GLY A 199 5.37 13.45 12.22
N LYS A 200 5.46 14.51 12.99
CA LYS A 200 5.07 14.48 14.42
C LYS A 200 3.57 14.18 14.50
N GLU A 201 3.16 13.40 15.50
CA GLU A 201 1.73 13.29 15.81
C GLU A 201 1.20 14.67 16.19
N SER A 202 0.11 15.08 15.51
CA SER A 202 -0.75 16.09 16.10
C SER A 202 -1.44 15.44 17.29
N ARG A 203 -1.07 15.87 18.51
CA ARG A 203 -1.80 15.51 19.72
C ARG A 203 -3.21 16.07 19.67
#